data_95ccd4a57ff0ef031d270d637bcf4612
#
_entry.id   95ccd4a57ff0ef031d270d637bcf4612
#
_cell.length_a   1.000
_cell.length_b   1.000
_cell.length_c   1.000
_cell.angle_alpha   90.00
_cell.angle_beta   90.00
_cell.angle_gamma   90.00
#
_symmetry.space_group_name_H-M   'P 1'
#
loop_
_entity.id
_entity.type
_entity.pdbx_description
1 polymer ?
#
loop_
_entity_poly.entity_id
_entity_poly.type
_entity_poly.pdbx_seq_one_letter_code
_entity_poly.pdbx_strand_id
1 'polypeptide(L)'
;QIKTKEILDWQGIHLIHFSGSSCSQKLRIYLNYKGIKWQSHSVNIATGQNYSNWFLGINPRGLLPVLVDDGRVIIESNDIIQYLENKFPQPTLISENQQSSMSGALRNEDDLHIDIRNVAYKYMFGGLGAKKPENLKRFESYKTDADEITLKHKQEEVDFYKNFKKNGITDEAIKKSLINFEKHYKIFDQQLQNQKFLLGDHLSVLDIAWFIYTYRLTISEFPFKQKYPNVYKWYNLLYARNEFYKEVKPPFIFYLVRKISLLKARLSKTAIHNFVS
;
A
#
# COMPACT_ATOMS: atom_id res chain seq x y z
N GLN A 1 -14.18 18.66 -8.25
CA GLN A 1 -13.33 19.84 -8.45
C GLN A 1 -12.34 19.99 -7.30
N ILE A 2 -11.04 20.29 -7.61
CA ILE A 2 -10.02 20.56 -6.60
C ILE A 2 -10.36 21.86 -5.87
N LYS A 3 -10.48 21.78 -4.51
CA LYS A 3 -10.80 22.93 -3.65
C LYS A 3 -9.54 23.62 -3.12
N THR A 4 -8.46 22.89 -2.93
CA THR A 4 -7.14 23.40 -2.51
C THR A 4 -6.39 23.90 -3.74
N LYS A 5 -6.56 25.18 -4.08
CA LYS A 5 -6.13 25.76 -5.37
C LYS A 5 -4.61 25.93 -5.50
N GLU A 6 -3.90 26.17 -4.41
CA GLU A 6 -2.46 26.43 -4.41
C GLU A 6 -1.61 25.34 -5.06
N ILE A 7 -2.09 24.08 -5.03
CA ILE A 7 -1.37 22.97 -5.67
C ILE A 7 -1.42 23.00 -7.20
N LEU A 8 -2.37 23.78 -7.77
CA LEU A 8 -2.52 23.93 -9.22
C LEU A 8 -1.39 24.78 -9.83
N ASP A 9 -0.69 25.57 -9.00
CA ASP A 9 0.45 26.39 -9.40
C ASP A 9 1.79 25.69 -9.21
N TRP A 10 1.80 24.45 -8.68
CA TRP A 10 3.02 23.70 -8.46
C TRP A 10 3.64 23.27 -9.80
N GLN A 11 4.98 23.43 -9.90
CA GLN A 11 5.76 23.09 -11.10
C GLN A 11 6.60 21.84 -10.86
N GLY A 12 6.61 20.93 -11.83
CA GLY A 12 7.30 19.65 -11.76
C GLY A 12 6.48 18.59 -11.02
N ILE A 13 7.15 17.51 -10.64
CA ILE A 13 6.51 16.36 -10.02
C ILE A 13 6.56 16.47 -8.50
N HIS A 14 5.40 16.46 -7.87
CA HIS A 14 5.21 16.45 -6.43
C HIS A 14 4.44 15.21 -6.01
N LEU A 15 4.89 14.55 -4.94
CA LEU A 15 4.19 13.43 -4.34
C LEU A 15 3.73 13.79 -2.93
N ILE A 16 2.42 13.82 -2.72
CA ILE A 16 1.82 13.94 -1.40
C ILE A 16 1.63 12.51 -0.87
N HIS A 17 2.32 12.15 0.21
CA HIS A 17 2.47 10.78 0.62
C HIS A 17 2.61 10.61 2.15
N PHE A 18 2.53 9.36 2.62
CA PHE A 18 2.89 8.95 3.97
C PHE A 18 3.92 7.83 3.95
N SER A 19 4.94 7.90 4.80
CA SER A 19 6.04 6.94 4.83
C SER A 19 5.58 5.48 5.03
N GLY A 20 4.57 5.26 5.87
CA GLY A 20 4.03 3.94 6.19
C GLY A 20 2.90 3.44 5.28
N SER A 21 2.44 4.22 4.30
CA SER A 21 1.42 3.80 3.33
C SER A 21 2.00 2.85 2.28
N SER A 22 1.37 1.68 2.07
CA SER A 22 1.80 0.71 1.04
C SER A 22 1.84 1.31 -0.35
N CYS A 23 0.76 1.98 -0.75
CA CYS A 23 0.65 2.63 -2.06
C CYS A 23 1.68 3.77 -2.23
N SER A 24 1.96 4.52 -1.14
CA SER A 24 3.01 5.54 -1.18
C SER A 24 4.41 4.92 -1.29
N GLN A 25 4.68 3.80 -0.61
CA GLN A 25 5.92 3.05 -0.74
C GLN A 25 6.10 2.53 -2.17
N LYS A 26 5.05 1.96 -2.76
CA LYS A 26 5.01 1.50 -4.16
C LYS A 26 5.47 2.62 -5.11
N LEU A 27 4.86 3.81 -5.00
CA LEU A 27 5.22 4.95 -5.87
C LEU A 27 6.62 5.49 -5.61
N ARG A 28 7.09 5.57 -4.36
CA ARG A 28 8.44 6.04 -4.09
C ARG A 28 9.50 5.09 -4.64
N ILE A 29 9.31 3.76 -4.50
CA ILE A 29 10.19 2.78 -5.15
C ILE A 29 10.18 3.00 -6.67
N TYR A 30 9.00 3.14 -7.26
CA TYR A 30 8.82 3.35 -8.69
C TYR A 30 9.57 4.60 -9.18
N LEU A 31 9.30 5.76 -8.56
CA LEU A 31 9.93 7.05 -8.92
C LEU A 31 11.46 6.99 -8.78
N ASN A 32 11.96 6.42 -7.68
CA ASN A 32 13.39 6.31 -7.40
C ASN A 32 14.05 5.33 -8.37
N TYR A 33 13.42 4.20 -8.68
CA TYR A 33 13.95 3.23 -9.65
C TYR A 33 14.06 3.81 -11.06
N LYS A 34 13.09 4.61 -11.48
CA LYS A 34 13.12 5.30 -12.78
C LYS A 34 14.02 6.54 -12.79
N GLY A 35 14.59 6.94 -11.66
CA GLY A 35 15.40 8.16 -11.54
C GLY A 35 14.62 9.45 -11.76
N ILE A 36 13.29 9.41 -11.60
CA ILE A 36 12.44 10.59 -11.74
C ILE A 36 12.66 11.51 -10.54
N LYS A 37 12.97 12.77 -10.78
CA LYS A 37 13.08 13.78 -9.73
C LYS A 37 11.68 14.21 -9.29
N TRP A 38 11.46 14.24 -7.98
CA TRP A 38 10.17 14.60 -7.39
C TRP A 38 10.32 15.36 -6.06
N GLN A 39 9.34 16.17 -5.72
CA GLN A 39 9.26 16.89 -4.46
C GLN A 39 8.35 16.15 -3.48
N SER A 40 8.81 16.01 -2.23
CA SER A 40 8.15 15.24 -1.19
C SER A 40 7.26 16.11 -0.32
N HIS A 41 5.98 15.75 -0.18
CA HIS A 41 5.01 16.38 0.72
C HIS A 41 4.44 15.31 1.67
N SER A 42 4.99 15.25 2.87
CA SER A 42 4.57 14.25 3.87
C SER A 42 3.27 14.66 4.55
N VAL A 43 2.30 13.73 4.56
CA VAL A 43 1.02 13.87 5.27
C VAL A 43 0.92 12.80 6.34
N ASN A 44 0.86 13.18 7.60
CA ASN A 44 0.84 12.24 8.72
C ASN A 44 -0.57 11.67 8.95
N ILE A 45 -0.77 10.42 8.53
CA ILE A 45 -2.04 9.70 8.73
C ILE A 45 -2.35 9.44 10.20
N ALA A 46 -1.31 9.22 11.04
CA ALA A 46 -1.51 8.92 12.46
C ALA A 46 -2.11 10.10 13.22
N THR A 47 -1.79 11.33 12.82
CA THR A 47 -2.39 12.56 13.37
C THR A 47 -3.67 13.00 12.68
N GLY A 48 -4.07 12.31 11.59
CA GLY A 48 -5.28 12.64 10.83
C GLY A 48 -5.12 13.83 9.87
N GLN A 49 -3.89 14.18 9.47
CA GLN A 49 -3.66 15.24 8.49
C GLN A 49 -4.31 14.94 7.14
N ASN A 50 -4.45 13.66 6.77
CA ASN A 50 -5.18 13.25 5.57
C ASN A 50 -6.70 13.53 5.64
N TYR A 51 -7.22 13.92 6.80
CA TYR A 51 -8.60 14.37 7.01
C TYR A 51 -8.69 15.87 7.31
N SER A 52 -7.63 16.64 7.07
CA SER A 52 -7.68 18.10 7.09
C SER A 52 -8.45 18.64 5.88
N ASN A 53 -9.03 19.83 6.02
CA ASN A 53 -9.72 20.50 4.90
C ASN A 53 -8.77 20.72 3.71
N TRP A 54 -7.50 20.98 3.99
CA TRP A 54 -6.46 21.13 2.97
C TRP A 54 -6.34 19.86 2.12
N PHE A 55 -6.13 18.70 2.76
CA PHE A 55 -5.94 17.46 2.04
C PHE A 55 -7.25 16.95 1.38
N LEU A 56 -8.37 17.05 2.09
CA LEU A 56 -9.68 16.67 1.53
C LEU A 56 -10.10 17.55 0.36
N GLY A 57 -9.61 18.80 0.30
CA GLY A 57 -9.76 19.68 -0.85
C GLY A 57 -8.98 19.23 -2.10
N ILE A 58 -7.99 18.35 -1.93
CA ILE A 58 -7.21 17.71 -3.00
C ILE A 58 -7.80 16.35 -3.35
N ASN A 59 -7.93 15.49 -2.35
CA ASN A 59 -8.48 14.14 -2.49
C ASN A 59 -9.58 13.89 -1.43
N PRO A 60 -10.85 14.00 -1.80
CA PRO A 60 -11.97 13.84 -0.87
C PRO A 60 -12.11 12.43 -0.31
N ARG A 61 -11.43 11.43 -0.88
CA ARG A 61 -11.34 10.07 -0.34
C ARG A 61 -10.44 9.96 0.89
N GLY A 62 -9.63 11.00 1.17
CA GLY A 62 -8.69 10.99 2.31
C GLY A 62 -7.53 9.99 2.14
N LEU A 63 -7.30 9.48 0.92
CA LEU A 63 -6.30 8.46 0.62
C LEU A 63 -5.01 9.04 0.05
N LEU A 64 -3.93 8.36 0.34
CA LEU A 64 -2.58 8.64 -0.15
C LEU A 64 -2.07 7.43 -0.97
N PRO A 65 -1.27 7.68 -1.99
CA PRO A 65 -0.65 8.94 -2.40
C PRO A 65 -1.51 9.79 -3.33
N VAL A 66 -1.08 11.05 -3.53
CA VAL A 66 -1.55 11.94 -4.61
C VAL A 66 -0.32 12.45 -5.35
N LEU A 67 -0.35 12.39 -6.68
CA LEU A 67 0.65 13.01 -7.53
C LEU A 67 0.11 14.36 -8.02
N VAL A 68 0.98 15.38 -8.01
CA VAL A 68 0.72 16.65 -8.72
C VAL A 68 1.87 16.83 -9.72
N ASP A 69 1.55 17.03 -10.98
CA ASP A 69 2.50 17.25 -12.05
C ASP A 69 2.10 18.51 -12.83
N ASP A 70 2.88 19.57 -12.69
CA ASP A 70 2.60 20.88 -13.28
C ASP A 70 1.12 21.31 -13.03
N GLY A 71 0.67 21.21 -11.78
CA GLY A 71 -0.69 21.53 -11.36
C GLY A 71 -1.76 20.47 -11.69
N ARG A 72 -1.43 19.44 -12.46
CA ARG A 72 -2.33 18.31 -12.73
C ARG A 72 -2.33 17.33 -11.56
N VAL A 73 -3.49 17.13 -10.97
CA VAL A 73 -3.68 16.21 -9.83
C VAL A 73 -4.09 14.84 -10.33
N ILE A 74 -3.38 13.80 -9.88
CA ILE A 74 -3.66 12.39 -10.19
C ILE A 74 -3.73 11.63 -8.87
N ILE A 75 -4.80 10.89 -8.67
CA ILE A 75 -5.04 10.00 -7.53
C ILE A 75 -5.01 8.54 -8.00
N GLU A 76 -5.08 7.60 -7.09
CA GLU A 76 -4.93 6.15 -7.28
C GLU A 76 -3.53 5.75 -7.76
N SER A 77 -2.88 4.92 -6.97
CA SER A 77 -1.46 4.59 -7.19
C SER A 77 -1.19 3.92 -8.53
N ASN A 78 -2.13 3.14 -9.04
CA ASN A 78 -1.98 2.45 -10.32
C ASN A 78 -2.21 3.41 -11.50
N ASP A 79 -3.15 4.36 -11.38
CA ASP A 79 -3.35 5.40 -12.39
C ASP A 79 -2.16 6.36 -12.45
N ILE A 80 -1.58 6.68 -11.28
CA ILE A 80 -0.34 7.46 -11.19
C ILE A 80 0.80 6.75 -11.93
N ILE A 81 0.97 5.45 -11.70
CA ILE A 81 2.00 4.65 -12.38
C ILE A 81 1.77 4.64 -13.89
N GLN A 82 0.54 4.40 -14.34
CA GLN A 82 0.21 4.41 -15.76
C GLN A 82 0.50 5.77 -16.42
N TYR A 83 0.16 6.85 -15.71
CA TYR A 83 0.48 8.21 -16.16
C TYR A 83 1.98 8.42 -16.29
N LEU A 84 2.75 8.00 -15.28
CA LEU A 84 4.21 8.16 -15.26
C LEU A 84 4.93 7.26 -16.29
N GLU A 85 4.42 6.04 -16.56
CA GLU A 85 4.95 5.19 -17.63
C GLU A 85 4.79 5.85 -19.01
N ASN A 86 3.65 6.48 -19.25
CA ASN A 86 3.40 7.22 -20.50
C ASN A 86 4.30 8.46 -20.62
N LYS A 87 4.52 9.19 -19.52
CA LYS A 87 5.36 10.40 -19.51
C LYS A 87 6.85 10.10 -19.53
N PHE A 88 7.28 9.03 -18.87
CA PHE A 88 8.67 8.59 -18.71
C PHE A 88 8.81 7.11 -19.09
N PRO A 89 8.81 6.76 -20.38
CA PRO A 89 8.77 5.35 -20.80
C PRO A 89 10.06 4.57 -20.45
N GLN A 90 11.20 5.24 -20.20
CA GLN A 90 12.46 4.59 -19.90
C GLN A 90 12.94 4.82 -18.45
N PRO A 91 13.53 3.80 -17.80
CA PRO A 91 13.49 2.38 -18.17
C PRO A 91 12.05 1.85 -18.09
N THR A 92 11.64 1.02 -19.06
CA THR A 92 10.28 0.47 -19.06
C THR A 92 10.08 -0.54 -17.95
N LEU A 93 8.94 -0.41 -17.22
CA LEU A 93 8.49 -1.36 -16.20
C LEU A 93 7.18 -2.04 -16.58
N ILE A 94 6.63 -1.66 -17.74
CA ILE A 94 5.47 -2.29 -18.39
C ILE A 94 5.84 -2.49 -19.86
N SER A 95 6.23 -3.70 -20.25
CA SER A 95 6.57 -3.99 -21.65
C SER A 95 5.31 -3.92 -22.54
N GLU A 96 5.51 -3.63 -23.82
CA GLU A 96 4.40 -3.44 -24.78
C GLU A 96 3.43 -4.62 -24.82
N ASN A 97 3.96 -5.85 -24.77
CA ASN A 97 3.15 -7.08 -24.76
C ASN A 97 2.41 -7.31 -23.43
N GLN A 98 2.72 -6.57 -22.38
CA GLN A 98 2.10 -6.66 -21.06
C GLN A 98 1.10 -5.55 -20.78
N GLN A 99 1.04 -4.48 -21.58
CA GLN A 99 0.18 -3.31 -21.33
C GLN A 99 -1.29 -3.68 -21.13
N SER A 100 -1.84 -4.55 -21.96
CA SER A 100 -3.25 -4.96 -21.87
C SER A 100 -3.57 -5.79 -20.63
N SER A 101 -2.63 -6.61 -20.15
CA SER A 101 -2.81 -7.48 -18.97
C SER A 101 -2.42 -6.81 -17.66
N MET A 102 -1.56 -5.80 -17.70
CA MET A 102 -1.01 -5.15 -16.51
C MET A 102 -2.08 -4.48 -15.66
N SER A 103 -3.04 -3.80 -16.26
CA SER A 103 -4.12 -3.14 -15.52
C SER A 103 -4.98 -4.14 -14.75
N GLY A 104 -5.20 -5.34 -15.29
CA GLY A 104 -5.86 -6.44 -14.60
C GLY A 104 -5.02 -7.01 -13.46
N ALA A 105 -3.73 -7.22 -13.68
CA ALA A 105 -2.81 -7.72 -12.68
C ALA A 105 -2.65 -6.75 -11.48
N LEU A 106 -2.61 -5.44 -11.75
CA LEU A 106 -2.56 -4.42 -10.71
C LEU A 106 -3.90 -4.26 -9.98
N ARG A 107 -5.05 -4.48 -10.64
CA ARG A 107 -6.35 -4.54 -9.95
C ARG A 107 -6.41 -5.69 -8.97
N ASN A 108 -5.89 -6.85 -9.32
CA ASN A 108 -5.81 -8.00 -8.41
C ASN A 108 -4.99 -7.67 -7.15
N GLU A 109 -3.97 -6.82 -7.24
CA GLU A 109 -3.23 -6.30 -6.08
C GLU A 109 -4.09 -5.31 -5.29
N ASP A 110 -4.76 -4.36 -5.95
CA ASP A 110 -5.63 -3.38 -5.30
C ASP A 110 -6.78 -4.05 -4.52
N ASP A 111 -7.37 -5.11 -5.05
CA ASP A 111 -8.45 -5.87 -4.40
C ASP A 111 -8.03 -6.45 -3.02
N LEU A 112 -6.72 -6.61 -2.80
CA LEU A 112 -6.16 -7.08 -1.53
C LEU A 112 -5.79 -5.97 -0.52
N HIS A 113 -6.16 -4.70 -0.80
CA HIS A 113 -5.86 -3.60 0.12
C HIS A 113 -6.44 -3.78 1.52
N ILE A 114 -7.67 -4.28 1.63
CA ILE A 114 -8.29 -4.58 2.93
C ILE A 114 -7.57 -5.73 3.61
N ASP A 115 -7.15 -6.74 2.85
CA ASP A 115 -6.45 -7.91 3.39
C ASP A 115 -5.08 -7.53 3.97
N ILE A 116 -4.27 -6.73 3.24
CA ILE A 116 -2.99 -6.27 3.77
C ILE A 116 -3.16 -5.26 4.92
N ARG A 117 -4.25 -4.48 4.93
CA ARG A 117 -4.61 -3.60 6.05
C ARG A 117 -4.90 -4.43 7.30
N ASN A 118 -5.69 -5.50 7.22
CA ASN A 118 -5.98 -6.39 8.35
C ASN A 118 -4.68 -6.95 8.95
N VAL A 119 -3.79 -7.49 8.13
CA VAL A 119 -2.49 -8.01 8.57
C VAL A 119 -1.65 -6.93 9.25
N ALA A 120 -1.52 -5.76 8.62
CA ALA A 120 -0.70 -4.68 9.14
C ALA A 120 -1.24 -4.13 10.47
N TYR A 121 -2.55 -3.97 10.60
CA TYR A 121 -3.16 -3.44 11.82
C TYR A 121 -3.09 -4.43 12.98
N LYS A 122 -3.21 -5.73 12.72
CA LYS A 122 -3.08 -6.74 13.75
C LYS A 122 -1.63 -6.93 14.22
N TYR A 123 -0.69 -7.06 13.29
CA TYR A 123 0.67 -7.52 13.61
C TYR A 123 1.74 -6.43 13.61
N MET A 124 1.53 -5.30 12.88
CA MET A 124 2.54 -4.27 12.75
C MET A 124 2.23 -3.03 13.59
N PHE A 125 1.01 -2.51 13.50
CA PHE A 125 0.64 -1.23 14.10
C PHE A 125 -0.09 -1.38 15.44
N GLY A 126 -0.75 -2.52 15.68
CA GLY A 126 -1.57 -2.71 16.87
C GLY A 126 -2.59 -1.58 17.04
N GLY A 127 -2.79 -1.14 18.27
CA GLY A 127 -3.72 -0.04 18.59
C GLY A 127 -3.36 1.32 17.97
N LEU A 128 -2.10 1.53 17.50
CA LEU A 128 -1.69 2.78 16.83
C LEU A 128 -2.38 2.98 15.47
N GLY A 129 -2.97 1.93 14.90
CA GLY A 129 -3.77 2.04 13.67
C GLY A 129 -5.10 2.78 13.87
N ALA A 130 -5.59 2.89 15.11
CA ALA A 130 -6.88 3.50 15.40
C ALA A 130 -6.88 5.01 15.10
N LYS A 131 -7.93 5.47 14.43
CA LYS A 131 -8.15 6.90 14.20
C LYS A 131 -8.75 7.56 15.44
N LYS A 132 -8.31 8.78 15.73
CA LYS A 132 -8.94 9.60 16.77
C LYS A 132 -10.38 9.95 16.36
N PRO A 133 -11.35 9.92 17.29
CA PRO A 133 -12.77 10.17 17.00
C PRO A 133 -13.02 11.51 16.28
N GLU A 134 -12.30 12.57 16.70
CA GLU A 134 -12.42 13.90 16.11
C GLU A 134 -11.98 13.93 14.63
N ASN A 135 -10.93 13.18 14.27
CA ASN A 135 -10.47 13.08 12.88
C ASN A 135 -11.49 12.33 12.01
N LEU A 136 -12.03 11.23 12.54
CA LEU A 136 -13.04 10.45 11.83
C LEU A 136 -14.32 11.26 11.64
N LYS A 137 -14.76 12.00 12.67
CA LYS A 137 -15.92 12.90 12.59
C LYS A 137 -15.69 14.01 11.55
N ARG A 138 -14.49 14.61 11.48
CA ARG A 138 -14.14 15.61 10.47
C ARG A 138 -14.24 15.02 9.06
N PHE A 139 -13.70 13.83 8.86
CA PHE A 139 -13.78 13.13 7.58
C PHE A 139 -15.24 12.84 7.19
N GLU A 140 -16.03 12.28 8.11
CA GLU A 140 -17.44 11.96 7.90
C GLU A 140 -18.28 13.20 7.53
N SER A 141 -18.03 14.34 8.22
CA SER A 141 -18.78 15.57 8.00
C SER A 141 -18.31 16.44 6.82
N TYR A 142 -17.15 16.12 6.21
CA TYR A 142 -16.63 16.90 5.09
C TYR A 142 -17.55 16.78 3.87
N LYS A 143 -18.14 17.91 3.47
CA LYS A 143 -19.02 17.98 2.29
C LYS A 143 -18.19 18.03 1.01
N THR A 144 -18.52 17.17 0.06
CA THR A 144 -17.88 17.10 -1.25
C THR A 144 -18.94 16.84 -2.32
N ASP A 145 -18.73 17.42 -3.49
CA ASP A 145 -19.53 17.18 -4.69
C ASP A 145 -18.95 15.98 -5.48
N ALA A 146 -18.36 15.04 -4.78
CA ALA A 146 -17.75 13.85 -5.36
C ALA A 146 -18.82 12.86 -5.86
N ASP A 147 -18.38 11.97 -6.76
CA ASP A 147 -19.21 10.91 -7.32
C ASP A 147 -19.61 9.85 -6.26
N GLU A 148 -20.59 9.03 -6.63
CA GLU A 148 -21.09 7.95 -5.76
C GLU A 148 -20.00 6.97 -5.32
N ILE A 149 -19.03 6.69 -6.19
CA ILE A 149 -17.90 5.78 -5.87
C ILE A 149 -17.07 6.36 -4.73
N THR A 150 -16.75 7.64 -4.80
CA THR A 150 -16.02 8.36 -3.74
C THR A 150 -16.81 8.41 -2.44
N LEU A 151 -18.13 8.65 -2.51
CA LEU A 151 -18.99 8.67 -1.33
C LEU A 151 -19.11 7.29 -0.68
N LYS A 152 -19.28 6.24 -1.47
CA LYS A 152 -19.29 4.85 -1.00
C LYS A 152 -17.98 4.50 -0.32
N HIS A 153 -16.85 4.78 -0.96
CA HIS A 153 -15.53 4.53 -0.39
C HIS A 153 -15.31 5.27 0.94
N LYS A 154 -15.78 6.52 1.03
CA LYS A 154 -15.73 7.30 2.26
C LYS A 154 -16.51 6.62 3.39
N GLN A 155 -17.71 6.11 3.10
CA GLN A 155 -18.53 5.37 4.08
C GLN A 155 -17.82 4.09 4.52
N GLU A 156 -17.29 3.30 3.59
CA GLU A 156 -16.55 2.06 3.89
C GLU A 156 -15.34 2.32 4.79
N GLU A 157 -14.61 3.42 4.56
CA GLU A 157 -13.47 3.82 5.39
C GLU A 157 -13.90 4.21 6.81
N VAL A 158 -14.99 4.96 6.96
CA VAL A 158 -15.57 5.31 8.26
C VAL A 158 -16.00 4.06 9.02
N ASP A 159 -16.70 3.15 8.35
CA ASP A 159 -17.19 1.90 8.94
C ASP A 159 -16.05 0.97 9.35
N PHE A 160 -15.01 0.89 8.53
CA PHE A 160 -13.79 0.15 8.88
C PHE A 160 -13.20 0.64 10.21
N TYR A 161 -12.98 1.96 10.37
CA TYR A 161 -12.38 2.48 11.59
C TYR A 161 -13.32 2.42 12.81
N LYS A 162 -14.63 2.57 12.63
CA LYS A 162 -15.61 2.36 13.71
C LYS A 162 -15.58 0.91 14.20
N ASN A 163 -15.56 -0.05 13.26
CA ASN A 163 -15.48 -1.47 13.59
C ASN A 163 -14.11 -1.83 14.21
N PHE A 164 -13.01 -1.35 13.64
CA PHE A 164 -11.68 -1.58 14.18
C PHE A 164 -11.53 -1.08 15.63
N LYS A 165 -12.08 0.11 15.93
CA LYS A 165 -12.08 0.64 17.29
C LYS A 165 -12.85 -0.24 18.27
N LYS A 166 -13.97 -0.84 17.84
CA LYS A 166 -14.84 -1.67 18.67
C LYS A 166 -14.32 -3.09 18.87
N ASN A 167 -13.88 -3.72 17.81
CA ASN A 167 -13.63 -5.16 17.75
C ASN A 167 -12.14 -5.51 17.48
N GLY A 168 -11.31 -4.55 17.07
CA GLY A 168 -9.97 -4.84 16.51
C GLY A 168 -10.08 -5.57 15.17
N ILE A 169 -9.01 -6.27 14.80
CA ILE A 169 -8.99 -7.19 13.64
C ILE A 169 -9.20 -8.61 14.16
N THR A 170 -10.31 -9.24 13.76
CA THR A 170 -10.67 -10.59 14.19
C THR A 170 -9.80 -11.67 13.54
N ASP A 171 -9.78 -12.87 14.14
CA ASP A 171 -9.05 -14.01 13.60
C ASP A 171 -9.65 -14.49 12.28
N GLU A 172 -10.98 -14.41 12.14
CA GLU A 172 -11.69 -14.74 10.91
C GLU A 172 -11.30 -13.80 9.77
N ALA A 173 -11.15 -12.49 10.04
CA ALA A 173 -10.68 -11.52 9.06
C ALA A 173 -9.25 -11.85 8.60
N ILE A 174 -8.36 -12.25 9.51
CA ILE A 174 -7.00 -12.67 9.16
C ILE A 174 -7.02 -13.95 8.33
N LYS A 175 -7.76 -14.99 8.74
CA LYS A 175 -7.88 -16.24 7.98
C LYS A 175 -8.33 -16.00 6.55
N LYS A 176 -9.39 -15.18 6.37
CA LYS A 176 -9.88 -14.80 5.05
C LYS A 176 -8.82 -14.07 4.24
N SER A 177 -8.14 -13.11 4.85
CA SER A 177 -7.06 -12.34 4.20
C SER A 177 -5.92 -13.25 3.75
N LEU A 178 -5.49 -14.19 4.58
CA LEU A 178 -4.42 -15.13 4.21
C LEU A 178 -4.83 -16.05 3.06
N ILE A 179 -6.05 -16.59 3.07
CA ILE A 179 -6.58 -17.40 1.95
C ILE A 179 -6.53 -16.61 0.63
N ASN A 180 -6.88 -15.32 0.66
CA ASN A 180 -6.82 -14.48 -0.53
C ASN A 180 -5.37 -14.29 -1.02
N PHE A 181 -4.42 -14.02 -0.13
CA PHE A 181 -3.01 -13.93 -0.50
C PHE A 181 -2.43 -15.25 -1.02
N GLU A 182 -2.75 -16.38 -0.37
CA GLU A 182 -2.20 -17.69 -0.75
C GLU A 182 -2.60 -18.11 -2.17
N LYS A 183 -3.79 -17.71 -2.66
CA LYS A 183 -4.19 -17.94 -4.06
C LYS A 183 -3.16 -17.36 -5.04
N HIS A 184 -2.67 -16.16 -4.78
CA HIS A 184 -1.69 -15.49 -5.63
C HIS A 184 -0.27 -16.02 -5.41
N TYR A 185 0.14 -16.22 -4.16
CA TYR A 185 1.50 -16.71 -3.87
C TYR A 185 1.75 -18.12 -4.40
N LYS A 186 0.73 -18.98 -4.43
CA LYS A 186 0.83 -20.31 -5.07
C LYS A 186 1.18 -20.20 -6.56
N ILE A 187 0.54 -19.27 -7.27
CA ILE A 187 0.80 -19.01 -8.69
C ILE A 187 2.20 -18.42 -8.88
N PHE A 188 2.54 -17.40 -8.08
CA PHE A 188 3.86 -16.75 -8.17
C PHE A 188 5.00 -17.70 -7.84
N ASP A 189 4.84 -18.57 -6.85
CA ASP A 189 5.89 -19.52 -6.49
C ASP A 189 6.18 -20.50 -7.64
N GLN A 190 5.14 -20.94 -8.37
CA GLN A 190 5.30 -21.75 -9.56
C GLN A 190 5.98 -21.00 -10.71
N GLN A 191 5.57 -19.76 -10.99
CA GLN A 191 6.17 -18.93 -12.03
C GLN A 191 7.66 -18.65 -11.77
N LEU A 192 7.98 -18.30 -10.53
CA LEU A 192 9.34 -17.95 -10.08
C LEU A 192 10.30 -19.16 -10.01
N GLN A 193 9.86 -20.37 -10.33
CA GLN A 193 10.76 -21.51 -10.54
C GLN A 193 11.63 -21.32 -11.78
N ASN A 194 11.06 -20.71 -12.83
CA ASN A 194 11.68 -20.57 -14.14
C ASN A 194 11.87 -19.11 -14.58
N GLN A 195 11.52 -18.15 -13.71
CA GLN A 195 11.56 -16.72 -13.99
C GLN A 195 12.24 -15.98 -12.84
N LYS A 196 12.92 -14.90 -13.17
CA LYS A 196 13.59 -14.05 -12.18
C LYS A 196 12.61 -13.10 -11.46
N PHE A 197 11.59 -12.63 -12.18
CA PHE A 197 10.56 -11.71 -11.70
C PHE A 197 9.17 -12.22 -12.07
N LEU A 198 8.12 -11.60 -11.53
CA LEU A 198 6.74 -12.09 -11.68
C LEU A 198 6.24 -12.18 -13.13
N LEU A 199 6.81 -11.38 -14.03
CA LEU A 199 6.42 -11.36 -15.45
C LEU A 199 7.60 -11.70 -16.40
N GLY A 200 8.61 -12.44 -15.93
CA GLY A 200 9.75 -12.88 -16.74
C GLY A 200 11.11 -12.47 -16.16
N ASP A 201 12.06 -12.09 -17.01
CA ASP A 201 13.44 -11.84 -16.61
C ASP A 201 13.74 -10.37 -16.27
N HIS A 202 12.78 -9.49 -16.46
CA HIS A 202 12.92 -8.05 -16.19
C HIS A 202 11.96 -7.61 -15.08
N LEU A 203 12.46 -6.70 -14.22
CA LEU A 203 11.66 -6.08 -13.17
C LEU A 203 10.47 -5.34 -13.79
N SER A 204 9.30 -5.55 -13.22
CA SER A 204 8.04 -4.92 -13.64
C SER A 204 7.40 -4.12 -12.50
N VAL A 205 6.40 -3.32 -12.83
CA VAL A 205 5.55 -2.64 -11.84
C VAL A 205 4.89 -3.65 -10.91
N LEU A 206 4.53 -4.83 -11.42
CA LEU A 206 3.90 -5.88 -10.62
C LEU A 206 4.83 -6.37 -9.49
N ASP A 207 6.13 -6.48 -9.77
CA ASP A 207 7.12 -6.84 -8.74
C ASP A 207 7.19 -5.78 -7.64
N ILE A 208 7.14 -4.50 -8.00
CA ILE A 208 7.15 -3.39 -7.03
C ILE A 208 5.91 -3.46 -6.15
N ALA A 209 4.73 -3.66 -6.74
CA ALA A 209 3.46 -3.73 -6.03
C ALA A 209 3.43 -4.89 -5.03
N TRP A 210 3.72 -6.11 -5.49
CA TRP A 210 3.70 -7.30 -4.66
C TRP A 210 4.86 -7.39 -3.65
N PHE A 211 5.99 -6.74 -3.92
CA PHE A 211 7.07 -6.63 -2.95
C PHE A 211 6.60 -6.00 -1.63
N ILE A 212 5.79 -4.94 -1.70
CA ILE A 212 5.29 -4.25 -0.49
C ILE A 212 4.40 -5.19 0.34
N TYR A 213 3.53 -5.97 -0.30
CA TYR A 213 2.67 -6.92 0.40
C TYR A 213 3.47 -8.09 0.98
N THR A 214 4.41 -8.63 0.20
CA THR A 214 5.31 -9.70 0.67
C THR A 214 6.18 -9.23 1.84
N TYR A 215 6.69 -8.00 1.79
CA TYR A 215 7.40 -7.39 2.91
C TYR A 215 6.53 -7.36 4.19
N ARG A 216 5.30 -6.86 4.09
CA ARG A 216 4.40 -6.75 5.26
C ARG A 216 4.03 -8.11 5.83
N LEU A 217 3.77 -9.09 5.00
CA LEU A 217 3.52 -10.46 5.42
C LEU A 217 4.78 -11.10 6.05
N THR A 218 5.97 -10.88 5.46
CA THR A 218 7.24 -11.38 5.99
C THR A 218 7.53 -10.82 7.38
N ILE A 219 7.38 -9.52 7.58
CA ILE A 219 7.60 -8.92 8.91
C ILE A 219 6.47 -9.23 9.90
N SER A 220 5.34 -9.76 9.45
CA SER A 220 4.26 -10.32 10.26
C SER A 220 4.43 -11.82 10.52
N GLU A 221 5.58 -12.39 10.16
CA GLU A 221 5.97 -13.79 10.38
C GLU A 221 5.20 -14.82 9.54
N PHE A 222 4.73 -14.41 8.34
CA PHE A 222 4.20 -15.38 7.38
C PHE A 222 5.34 -16.31 6.90
N PRO A 223 5.14 -17.64 6.89
CA PRO A 223 6.22 -18.61 6.70
C PRO A 223 6.58 -18.81 5.21
N PHE A 224 6.96 -17.74 4.50
CA PHE A 224 7.30 -17.79 3.07
C PHE A 224 8.38 -18.82 2.73
N LYS A 225 9.45 -18.89 3.56
CA LYS A 225 10.57 -19.81 3.29
C LYS A 225 10.13 -21.27 3.20
N GLN A 226 9.14 -21.66 4.00
CA GLN A 226 8.61 -23.02 4.06
C GLN A 226 7.55 -23.28 3.00
N LYS A 227 6.63 -22.32 2.79
CA LYS A 227 5.46 -22.51 1.91
C LYS A 227 5.69 -22.11 0.46
N TYR A 228 6.44 -21.02 0.24
CA TYR A 228 6.66 -20.41 -1.06
C TYR A 228 8.13 -20.01 -1.22
N PRO A 229 9.02 -21.02 -1.36
CA PRO A 229 10.48 -20.79 -1.33
C PRO A 229 10.99 -19.92 -2.50
N ASN A 230 10.32 -19.97 -3.66
CA ASN A 230 10.71 -19.15 -4.81
C ASN A 230 10.26 -17.70 -4.64
N VAL A 231 9.06 -17.46 -4.08
CA VAL A 231 8.63 -16.12 -3.63
C VAL A 231 9.60 -15.56 -2.60
N TYR A 232 10.05 -16.38 -1.65
CA TYR A 232 11.03 -15.96 -0.64
C TYR A 232 12.38 -15.56 -1.25
N LYS A 233 12.86 -16.29 -2.25
CA LYS A 233 14.09 -15.93 -2.99
C LYS A 233 13.92 -14.62 -3.76
N TRP A 234 12.81 -14.49 -4.51
CA TRP A 234 12.45 -13.28 -5.24
C TRP A 234 12.34 -12.06 -4.30
N TYR A 235 11.66 -12.20 -3.18
CA TYR A 235 11.55 -11.15 -2.18
C TYR A 235 12.93 -10.69 -1.67
N ASN A 236 13.83 -11.63 -1.33
CA ASN A 236 15.17 -11.28 -0.85
C ASN A 236 16.02 -10.62 -1.95
N LEU A 237 15.87 -11.04 -3.21
CA LEU A 237 16.51 -10.38 -4.36
C LEU A 237 16.12 -8.89 -4.45
N LEU A 238 14.85 -8.57 -4.28
CA LEU A 238 14.37 -7.20 -4.29
C LEU A 238 14.76 -6.44 -3.03
N TYR A 239 14.61 -7.07 -1.85
CA TYR A 239 14.95 -6.46 -0.57
C TYR A 239 16.42 -6.08 -0.43
N ALA A 240 17.33 -6.79 -1.13
CA ALA A 240 18.75 -6.47 -1.17
C ALA A 240 19.05 -5.18 -1.99
N ARG A 241 18.11 -4.72 -2.79
CA ARG A 241 18.27 -3.51 -3.60
C ARG A 241 17.98 -2.28 -2.76
N ASN A 242 18.87 -1.28 -2.84
CA ASN A 242 18.83 -0.09 -1.99
C ASN A 242 17.53 0.72 -2.17
N GLU A 243 17.02 0.86 -3.41
CA GLU A 243 15.78 1.56 -3.71
C GLU A 243 14.53 0.90 -3.10
N PHE A 244 14.57 -0.42 -2.84
CA PHE A 244 13.49 -1.16 -2.17
C PHE A 244 13.66 -1.10 -0.65
N TYR A 245 14.86 -1.44 -0.16
CA TYR A 245 15.14 -1.49 1.28
C TYR A 245 14.89 -0.16 1.98
N LYS A 246 15.39 0.95 1.42
CA LYS A 246 15.22 2.28 2.03
C LYS A 246 13.77 2.68 2.23
N GLU A 247 12.90 2.28 1.32
CA GLU A 247 11.50 2.65 1.34
C GLU A 247 10.67 1.86 2.36
N VAL A 248 11.09 0.65 2.69
CA VAL A 248 10.34 -0.20 3.62
C VAL A 248 10.97 -0.26 5.01
N LYS A 249 12.19 0.24 5.21
CA LYS A 249 12.85 0.28 6.51
C LYS A 249 12.01 1.07 7.52
N PRO A 250 11.48 0.43 8.59
CA PRO A 250 10.61 1.13 9.51
C PRO A 250 11.43 2.02 10.46
N PRO A 251 10.88 3.15 10.92
CA PRO A 251 11.39 3.86 12.08
C PRO A 251 11.48 2.95 13.31
N PHE A 252 12.44 3.23 14.20
CA PHE A 252 12.70 2.39 15.39
C PHE A 252 11.47 2.15 16.26
N ILE A 253 10.62 3.16 16.44
CA ILE A 253 9.39 3.03 17.22
C ILE A 253 8.44 1.96 16.64
N PHE A 254 8.32 1.85 15.32
CA PHE A 254 7.49 0.82 14.68
C PHE A 254 8.06 -0.59 14.89
N TYR A 255 9.38 -0.70 14.95
CA TYR A 255 10.03 -1.97 15.27
C TYR A 255 9.64 -2.46 16.68
N LEU A 256 9.62 -1.57 17.69
CA LEU A 256 9.20 -1.90 19.05
C LEU A 256 7.71 -2.28 19.10
N VAL A 257 6.85 -1.46 18.50
CA VAL A 257 5.40 -1.73 18.46
C VAL A 257 5.11 -3.07 17.80
N ARG A 258 5.77 -3.37 16.68
CA ARG A 258 5.64 -4.65 16.00
C ARG A 258 6.07 -5.82 16.91
N LYS A 259 7.23 -5.73 17.57
CA LYS A 259 7.69 -6.78 18.51
C LYS A 259 6.65 -7.07 19.59
N ILE A 260 6.06 -6.01 20.17
CA ILE A 260 5.02 -6.16 21.19
C ILE A 260 3.77 -6.84 20.60
N SER A 261 3.33 -6.42 19.41
CA SER A 261 2.17 -6.99 18.74
C SER A 261 2.36 -8.48 18.41
N LEU A 262 3.52 -8.84 17.90
CA LEU A 262 3.87 -10.25 17.60
C LEU A 262 3.96 -11.10 18.88
N LEU A 263 4.56 -10.57 19.95
CA LEU A 263 4.62 -11.28 21.23
C LEU A 263 3.20 -11.53 21.79
N LYS A 264 2.32 -10.53 21.76
CA LYS A 264 0.92 -10.68 22.16
C LYS A 264 0.21 -11.74 21.31
N ALA A 265 0.40 -11.72 19.99
CA ALA A 265 -0.19 -12.71 19.10
C ALA A 265 0.29 -14.13 19.39
N ARG A 266 1.56 -14.33 19.71
CA ARG A 266 2.10 -15.64 20.12
C ARG A 266 1.49 -16.13 21.44
N LEU A 267 1.44 -15.25 22.45
CA LEU A 267 0.87 -15.60 23.77
C LEU A 267 -0.63 -15.93 23.68
N SER A 268 -1.38 -15.24 22.84
CA SER A 268 -2.82 -15.49 22.62
C SER A 268 -3.11 -16.58 21.58
N LYS A 269 -2.09 -17.25 21.04
CA LYS A 269 -2.19 -18.25 19.95
C LYS A 269 -2.85 -17.74 18.67
N THR A 270 -2.73 -16.42 18.41
CA THR A 270 -3.26 -15.75 17.22
C THR A 270 -2.15 -15.31 16.27
N ALA A 271 -0.95 -15.88 16.39
CA ALA A 271 0.16 -15.63 15.46
C ALA A 271 -0.19 -16.11 14.05
N ILE A 272 0.32 -15.43 13.04
CA ILE A 272 -0.05 -15.65 11.63
C ILE A 272 0.17 -17.11 11.18
N HIS A 273 1.24 -17.75 11.65
CA HIS A 273 1.54 -19.15 11.33
C HIS A 273 0.50 -20.16 11.85
N ASN A 274 -0.35 -19.78 12.83
CA ASN A 274 -1.43 -20.64 13.31
C ASN A 274 -2.65 -20.63 12.36
N PHE A 275 -2.69 -19.72 11.41
CA PHE A 275 -3.77 -19.58 10.44
C PHE A 275 -3.39 -20.02 9.02
N VAL A 276 -2.14 -20.41 8.85
CA VAL A 276 -1.58 -20.88 7.58
C VAL A 276 -1.52 -22.39 7.61
N SER A 277 -2.32 -23.05 6.78
CA SER A 277 -2.38 -24.52 6.65
C SER A 277 -1.18 -25.09 5.88
#